data_a258461d6922631df7fd245259e5f5bd
#
_entry.id   a258461d6922631df7fd245259e5f5bd
#
_cell.length_a   1.000
_cell.length_b   1.000
_cell.length_c   1.000
_cell.angle_alpha   90.00
_cell.angle_beta   90.00
_cell.angle_gamma   90.00
#
_symmetry.space_group_name_H-M   'P 1'
#
loop_
_entity.id
_entity.type
_entity.pdbx_description
1 polymer ?
#
loop_
_entity_poly.entity_id
_entity_poly.type
_entity_poly.pdbx_seq_one_letter_code
_entity_poly.pdbx_strand_id
1 'polypeptide(L)'
;MANPRRLEIIDLLGQGEKSVDQLAKETHMAIANASQHLQVLKAANLVEIRREGNFIYYRLAHEEIYKSWQTMRQLGLERIAEMEKIIKEFREKRNVLEVVRMDELLTRMKSTNIILLDVRPTSEYDAGHIPGALNIPVEDLTYQLKKLSKNKEYVAYCRGPFCVFADEAVNILIKKGFRAKRLAEGFPDWKLKGLPVEVTE
;
A
#
# COMPACT_ATOMS: atom_id res chain seq x y z
N MET A 1 19.94 0.19 9.92
CA MET A 1 18.70 0.66 9.24
C MET A 1 18.72 2.13 8.81
N ALA A 2 19.54 3.01 9.31
CA ALA A 2 19.51 4.47 9.08
C ALA A 2 19.83 4.90 7.63
N ASN A 3 18.99 4.51 6.68
CA ASN A 3 19.06 4.93 5.29
C ASN A 3 17.64 4.90 4.70
N PRO A 4 17.14 6.02 4.13
CA PRO A 4 15.76 6.10 3.63
C PRO A 4 15.45 5.04 2.58
N ARG A 5 16.39 4.71 1.69
CA ARG A 5 16.19 3.70 0.65
C ARG A 5 16.01 2.28 1.20
N ARG A 6 16.68 1.95 2.30
CA ARG A 6 16.47 0.66 2.97
C ARG A 6 15.11 0.58 3.66
N LEU A 7 14.64 1.68 4.24
CA LEU A 7 13.30 1.76 4.82
C LEU A 7 12.22 1.62 3.75
N GLU A 8 12.40 2.24 2.59
CA GLU A 8 11.52 2.10 1.43
C GLU A 8 11.46 0.65 0.92
N ILE A 9 12.61 -0.04 0.84
CA ILE A 9 12.65 -1.47 0.50
C ILE A 9 11.92 -2.32 1.56
N ILE A 10 12.08 -2.06 2.84
CA ILE A 10 11.36 -2.76 3.91
C ILE A 10 9.84 -2.53 3.78
N ASP A 11 9.42 -1.31 3.46
CA ASP A 11 8.01 -0.98 3.26
C ASP A 11 7.40 -1.74 2.07
N LEU A 12 8.14 -1.85 0.97
CA LEU A 12 7.73 -2.62 -0.20
C LEU A 12 7.68 -4.13 0.07
N LEU A 13 8.69 -4.67 0.77
CA LEU A 13 8.73 -6.09 1.14
C LEU A 13 7.69 -6.46 2.19
N GLY A 14 7.19 -5.49 2.96
CA GLY A 14 6.03 -5.66 3.83
C GLY A 14 4.73 -5.94 3.09
N GLN A 15 4.65 -5.63 1.80
CA GLN A 15 3.51 -5.91 0.93
C GLN A 15 3.57 -7.31 0.30
N GLY A 16 4.72 -7.96 0.30
CA GLY A 16 4.98 -9.26 -0.31
C GLY A 16 6.41 -9.38 -0.82
N GLU A 17 6.79 -10.58 -1.23
CA GLU A 17 8.11 -10.79 -1.82
C GLU A 17 8.24 -10.14 -3.20
N LYS A 18 9.45 -9.68 -3.52
CA LYS A 18 9.76 -8.98 -4.77
C LYS A 18 11.16 -9.32 -5.26
N SER A 19 11.32 -9.32 -6.59
CA SER A 19 12.64 -9.41 -7.20
C SER A 19 13.43 -8.10 -7.06
N VAL A 20 14.75 -8.14 -7.28
CA VAL A 20 15.57 -6.93 -7.29
C VAL A 20 15.15 -5.93 -8.37
N ASP A 21 14.70 -6.43 -9.52
CA ASP A 21 14.22 -5.58 -10.64
C ASP A 21 12.93 -4.85 -10.27
N GLN A 22 11.99 -5.55 -9.64
CA GLN A 22 10.75 -4.94 -9.14
C GLN A 22 11.05 -3.86 -8.09
N LEU A 23 11.93 -4.15 -7.12
CA LEU A 23 12.33 -3.18 -6.10
C LEU A 23 13.04 -1.98 -6.71
N ALA A 24 13.95 -2.20 -7.66
CA ALA A 24 14.64 -1.12 -8.36
C ALA A 24 13.67 -0.20 -9.11
N LYS A 25 12.72 -0.80 -9.85
CA LYS A 25 11.66 -0.06 -10.57
C LYS A 25 10.80 0.77 -9.62
N GLU A 26 10.28 0.15 -8.55
CA GLU A 26 9.35 0.81 -7.62
C GLU A 26 10.02 1.90 -6.78
N THR A 27 11.31 1.76 -6.48
CA THR A 27 12.09 2.76 -5.72
C THR A 27 12.81 3.78 -6.61
N HIS A 28 12.64 3.67 -7.93
CA HIS A 28 13.35 4.50 -8.92
C HIS A 28 14.88 4.49 -8.73
N MET A 29 15.44 3.33 -8.34
CA MET A 29 16.87 3.12 -8.21
C MET A 29 17.43 2.32 -9.38
N ALA A 30 18.73 2.47 -9.65
CA ALA A 30 19.44 1.51 -10.50
C ALA A 30 19.48 0.14 -9.81
N ILE A 31 19.39 -0.96 -10.59
CA ILE A 31 19.39 -2.34 -10.08
C ILE A 31 20.61 -2.59 -9.17
N ALA A 32 21.80 -2.08 -9.56
CA ALA A 32 23.01 -2.22 -8.77
C ALA A 32 22.87 -1.59 -7.36
N ASN A 33 22.25 -0.43 -7.25
CA ASN A 33 22.02 0.24 -5.98
C ASN A 33 20.99 -0.52 -5.11
N ALA A 34 19.89 -0.97 -5.72
CA ALA A 34 18.90 -1.80 -5.03
C ALA A 34 19.54 -3.08 -4.49
N SER A 35 20.38 -3.74 -5.31
CA SER A 35 21.14 -4.93 -4.91
C SER A 35 22.07 -4.65 -3.72
N GLN A 36 22.81 -3.54 -3.72
CA GLN A 36 23.67 -3.17 -2.59
C GLN A 36 22.87 -2.98 -1.30
N HIS A 37 21.73 -2.29 -1.35
CA HIS A 37 20.87 -2.12 -0.18
C HIS A 37 20.32 -3.45 0.33
N LEU A 38 19.92 -4.36 -0.57
CA LEU A 38 19.46 -5.70 -0.23
C LEU A 38 20.55 -6.54 0.41
N GLN A 39 21.81 -6.45 -0.06
CA GLN A 39 22.94 -7.15 0.58
C GLN A 39 23.15 -6.65 2.02
N VAL A 40 23.06 -5.35 2.27
CA VAL A 40 23.17 -4.79 3.62
C VAL A 40 22.02 -5.29 4.52
N LEU A 41 20.79 -5.32 4.00
CA LEU A 41 19.62 -5.83 4.74
C LEU A 41 19.77 -7.34 5.02
N LYS A 42 20.29 -8.10 4.06
CA LYS A 42 20.56 -9.54 4.21
C LYS A 42 21.65 -9.80 5.25
N ALA A 43 22.75 -9.06 5.20
CA ALA A 43 23.81 -9.17 6.21
C ALA A 43 23.34 -8.85 7.63
N ALA A 44 22.30 -8.02 7.76
CA ALA A 44 21.65 -7.72 9.04
C ALA A 44 20.52 -8.70 9.39
N ASN A 45 20.33 -9.79 8.62
CA ASN A 45 19.24 -10.76 8.78
C ASN A 45 17.83 -10.14 8.77
N LEU A 46 17.64 -9.04 8.05
CA LEU A 46 16.34 -8.37 7.91
C LEU A 46 15.57 -8.87 6.69
N VAL A 47 16.25 -9.45 5.72
CA VAL A 47 15.63 -10.05 4.53
C VAL A 47 16.22 -11.43 4.25
N GLU A 48 15.41 -12.28 3.67
CA GLU A 48 15.75 -13.59 3.14
C GLU A 48 15.59 -13.62 1.63
N ILE A 49 16.19 -14.62 1.01
CA ILE A 49 16.06 -14.89 -0.42
C ILE A 49 15.38 -16.22 -0.68
N ARG A 50 14.44 -16.21 -1.62
CA ARG A 50 13.87 -17.41 -2.25
C ARG A 50 14.32 -17.44 -3.70
N ARG A 51 14.76 -18.60 -4.16
CA ARG A 51 15.15 -18.81 -5.56
C ARG A 51 14.06 -19.61 -6.27
N GLU A 52 13.74 -19.17 -7.47
CA GLU A 52 12.79 -19.86 -8.34
C GLU A 52 13.32 -19.82 -9.79
N GLY A 53 13.89 -20.91 -10.24
CA GLY A 53 14.62 -20.95 -11.51
C GLY A 53 15.79 -19.94 -11.52
N ASN A 54 15.76 -19.03 -12.48
CA ASN A 54 16.77 -17.97 -12.62
C ASN A 54 16.42 -16.69 -11.83
N PHE A 55 15.29 -16.67 -11.15
CA PHE A 55 14.83 -15.49 -10.41
C PHE A 55 15.20 -15.56 -8.94
N ILE A 56 15.56 -14.42 -8.37
CA ILE A 56 15.82 -14.25 -6.95
C ILE A 56 14.78 -13.29 -6.40
N TYR A 57 13.99 -13.77 -5.46
CA TYR A 57 13.01 -13.01 -4.73
C TYR A 57 13.51 -12.73 -3.31
N TYR A 58 13.25 -11.52 -2.84
CA TYR A 58 13.54 -11.09 -1.48
C TYR A 58 12.24 -10.98 -0.70
N ARG A 59 12.28 -11.38 0.56
CA ARG A 59 11.18 -11.21 1.52
C ARG A 59 11.75 -10.77 2.87
N LEU A 60 10.92 -10.23 3.74
CA LEU A 60 11.33 -9.97 5.11
C LEU A 60 11.60 -11.29 5.84
N ALA A 61 12.67 -11.34 6.62
CA ALA A 61 13.06 -12.53 7.36
C ALA A 61 12.06 -12.87 8.49
N HIS A 62 11.36 -11.86 9.03
CA HIS A 62 10.35 -12.02 10.04
C HIS A 62 9.33 -10.88 9.99
N GLU A 63 8.08 -11.18 10.33
CA GLU A 63 6.98 -10.20 10.31
C GLU A 63 7.20 -9.03 11.28
N GLU A 64 7.86 -9.28 12.42
CA GLU A 64 8.17 -8.26 13.42
C GLU A 64 9.08 -7.14 12.90
N ILE A 65 9.85 -7.38 11.85
CA ILE A 65 10.67 -6.36 11.18
C ILE A 65 9.77 -5.26 10.61
N TYR A 66 8.69 -5.68 9.95
CA TYR A 66 7.73 -4.74 9.38
C TYR A 66 6.92 -4.03 10.46
N LYS A 67 6.46 -4.75 11.48
CA LYS A 67 5.74 -4.17 12.62
C LYS A 67 6.58 -3.10 13.33
N SER A 68 7.86 -3.38 13.55
CA SER A 68 8.79 -2.42 14.15
C SER A 68 8.95 -1.16 13.29
N TRP A 69 9.09 -1.33 11.99
CA TRP A 69 9.15 -0.20 11.06
C TRP A 69 7.86 0.63 11.08
N GLN A 70 6.71 -0.03 11.00
CA GLN A 70 5.41 0.65 11.06
C GLN A 70 5.21 1.44 12.35
N THR A 71 5.59 0.85 13.49
CA THR A 71 5.52 1.53 14.79
C THR A 71 6.38 2.78 14.83
N MET A 72 7.63 2.69 14.34
CA MET A 72 8.52 3.86 14.24
C MET A 72 7.95 4.93 13.29
N ARG A 73 7.41 4.51 12.15
CA ARG A 73 6.76 5.42 11.19
C ARG A 73 5.57 6.13 11.81
N GLN A 74 4.72 5.40 12.53
CA GLN A 74 3.55 5.95 13.19
C GLN A 74 3.92 6.97 14.27
N LEU A 75 4.91 6.64 15.12
CA LEU A 75 5.44 7.58 16.10
C LEU A 75 5.96 8.88 15.44
N GLY A 76 6.65 8.75 14.31
CA GLY A 76 7.10 9.92 13.54
C GLY A 76 5.92 10.78 13.05
N LEU A 77 4.88 10.14 12.53
CA LEU A 77 3.69 10.84 12.04
C LEU A 77 2.93 11.56 13.15
N GLU A 78 2.86 10.97 14.35
CA GLU A 78 2.11 11.53 15.50
C GLU A 78 2.89 12.60 16.26
N ARG A 79 4.22 12.52 16.27
CA ARG A 79 5.08 13.39 17.11
C ARG A 79 5.65 14.58 16.37
N ILE A 80 5.65 14.57 15.05
CA ILE A 80 6.15 15.67 14.24
C ILE A 80 4.94 16.46 13.71
N ALA A 81 4.55 17.53 14.40
CA ALA A 81 3.43 18.41 14.00
C ALA A 81 3.55 18.91 12.54
N GLU A 82 4.79 19.03 12.05
CA GLU A 82 5.09 19.38 10.67
C GLU A 82 4.65 18.31 9.68
N MET A 83 4.60 17.03 10.09
CA MET A 83 4.14 15.92 9.24
C MET A 83 2.64 15.99 8.96
N GLU A 84 1.82 16.39 9.91
CA GLU A 84 0.38 16.61 9.65
C GLU A 84 0.16 17.68 8.59
N LYS A 85 0.92 18.76 8.67
CA LYS A 85 0.88 19.83 7.67
C LYS A 85 1.33 19.33 6.29
N ILE A 86 2.44 18.59 6.22
CA ILE A 86 2.96 18.00 4.97
C ILE A 86 1.93 17.04 4.36
N ILE A 87 1.31 16.16 5.15
CA ILE A 87 0.28 15.23 4.69
C ILE A 87 -0.94 15.99 4.16
N LYS A 88 -1.36 17.02 4.88
CA LYS A 88 -2.49 17.86 4.48
C LYS A 88 -2.20 18.58 3.15
N GLU A 89 -1.06 19.25 3.04
CA GLU A 89 -0.64 19.92 1.81
C GLU A 89 -0.48 18.94 0.63
N PHE A 90 0.05 17.74 0.89
CA PHE A 90 0.19 16.68 -0.09
C PHE A 90 -1.17 16.22 -0.64
N ARG A 91 -2.18 16.09 0.22
CA ARG A 91 -3.55 15.71 -0.15
C ARG A 91 -4.28 16.85 -0.85
N GLU A 92 -4.14 18.08 -0.36
CA GLU A 92 -4.76 19.26 -0.97
C GLU A 92 -4.27 19.48 -2.41
N LYS A 93 -2.96 19.35 -2.65
CA LYS A 93 -2.38 19.43 -4.01
C LYS A 93 -2.92 18.37 -4.97
N ARG A 94 -3.50 17.29 -4.47
CA ARG A 94 -4.07 16.18 -5.26
C ARG A 94 -5.59 16.22 -5.34
N ASN A 95 -6.25 17.25 -4.78
CA ASN A 95 -7.71 17.38 -4.72
C ASN A 95 -8.42 16.17 -4.08
N VAL A 96 -7.77 15.46 -3.17
CA VAL A 96 -8.36 14.35 -2.42
C VAL A 96 -8.87 14.89 -1.09
N LEU A 97 -10.10 15.37 -1.10
CA LEU A 97 -10.70 16.06 0.03
C LEU A 97 -11.43 15.11 1.01
N GLU A 98 -11.92 13.96 0.51
CA GLU A 98 -12.70 13.05 1.33
C GLU A 98 -11.92 11.78 1.68
N VAL A 99 -11.62 11.64 2.97
CA VAL A 99 -10.85 10.52 3.52
C VAL A 99 -11.72 9.81 4.56
N VAL A 100 -11.81 8.49 4.44
CA VAL A 100 -12.49 7.61 5.40
C VAL A 100 -11.42 7.03 6.33
N ARG A 101 -11.63 7.09 7.63
CA ARG A 101 -10.75 6.42 8.61
C ARG A 101 -11.14 4.95 8.75
N MET A 102 -10.20 4.13 9.19
CA MET A 102 -10.41 2.69 9.31
C MET A 102 -11.55 2.32 10.28
N ASP A 103 -11.68 3.02 11.38
CA ASP A 103 -12.77 2.83 12.36
C ASP A 103 -14.16 3.15 11.75
N GLU A 104 -14.25 4.23 10.98
CA GLU A 104 -15.44 4.56 10.21
C GLU A 104 -15.73 3.48 9.16
N LEU A 105 -14.70 3.06 8.43
CA LEU A 105 -14.84 2.01 7.42
C LEU A 105 -15.39 0.71 8.02
N LEU A 106 -14.84 0.23 9.15
CA LEU A 106 -15.30 -0.98 9.83
C LEU A 106 -16.80 -0.92 10.20
N THR A 107 -17.28 0.26 10.59
CA THR A 107 -18.69 0.46 10.87
C THR A 107 -19.53 0.41 9.60
N ARG A 108 -19.04 1.00 8.51
CA ARG A 108 -19.74 1.13 7.23
C ARG A 108 -19.68 -0.12 6.35
N MET A 109 -18.69 -1.00 6.52
CA MET A 109 -18.58 -2.27 5.79
C MET A 109 -19.77 -3.22 6.00
N LYS A 110 -20.55 -3.03 7.06
CA LYS A 110 -21.80 -3.74 7.28
C LYS A 110 -22.91 -3.34 6.29
N SER A 111 -22.72 -2.24 5.56
CA SER A 111 -23.63 -1.75 4.54
C SER A 111 -23.27 -2.34 3.17
N THR A 112 -24.27 -2.82 2.43
CA THR A 112 -24.10 -3.37 1.08
C THR A 112 -23.82 -2.31 0.01
N ASN A 113 -23.70 -1.04 0.39
CA ASN A 113 -23.56 0.07 -0.56
C ASN A 113 -22.12 0.53 -0.78
N ILE A 114 -21.14 -0.02 -0.04
CA ILE A 114 -19.72 0.30 -0.17
C ILE A 114 -19.00 -0.84 -0.87
N ILE A 115 -18.08 -0.50 -1.75
CA ILE A 115 -17.11 -1.41 -2.36
C ILE A 115 -15.72 -0.94 -1.97
N LEU A 116 -14.97 -1.83 -1.29
CA LEU A 116 -13.54 -1.63 -1.08
C LEU A 116 -12.79 -1.88 -2.38
N LEU A 117 -11.92 -0.96 -2.73
CA LEU A 117 -11.11 -1.05 -3.95
C LEU A 117 -9.64 -1.09 -3.57
N ASP A 118 -9.01 -2.24 -3.75
CA ASP A 118 -7.55 -2.37 -3.64
C ASP A 118 -6.91 -1.95 -4.96
N VAL A 119 -6.15 -0.87 -4.92
CA VAL A 119 -5.52 -0.31 -6.12
C VAL A 119 -4.02 -0.62 -6.21
N ARG A 120 -3.54 -1.54 -5.37
CA ARG A 120 -2.18 -2.08 -5.43
C ARG A 120 -2.02 -3.04 -6.62
N PRO A 121 -0.78 -3.31 -7.04
CA PRO A 121 -0.51 -4.39 -7.99
C PRO A 121 -1.15 -5.71 -7.54
N THR A 122 -1.63 -6.52 -8.50
CA THR A 122 -2.29 -7.80 -8.22
C THR A 122 -1.42 -8.73 -7.36
N SER A 123 -0.11 -8.76 -7.58
CA SER A 123 0.80 -9.58 -6.77
C SER A 123 0.82 -9.20 -5.28
N GLU A 124 0.56 -7.94 -4.94
CA GLU A 124 0.43 -7.51 -3.54
C GLU A 124 -0.94 -7.84 -2.95
N TYR A 125 -1.98 -7.74 -3.78
CA TYR A 125 -3.32 -8.16 -3.41
C TYR A 125 -3.35 -9.67 -3.12
N ASP A 126 -2.77 -10.49 -4.00
CA ASP A 126 -2.71 -11.95 -3.84
C ASP A 126 -1.94 -12.36 -2.58
N ALA A 127 -0.86 -11.65 -2.26
CA ALA A 127 -0.09 -11.87 -1.03
C ALA A 127 -0.85 -11.52 0.25
N GLY A 128 -1.94 -10.74 0.14
CA GLY A 128 -2.86 -10.41 1.22
C GLY A 128 -3.62 -9.13 0.98
N HIS A 129 -4.92 -9.14 1.32
CA HIS A 129 -5.81 -8.01 1.12
C HIS A 129 -6.91 -7.93 2.18
N ILE A 130 -7.64 -6.82 2.22
CA ILE A 130 -8.81 -6.67 3.10
C ILE A 130 -9.95 -7.55 2.55
N PRO A 131 -10.61 -8.39 3.40
CA PRO A 131 -11.66 -9.29 2.97
C PRO A 131 -12.76 -8.60 2.17
N GLY A 132 -13.12 -9.23 1.05
CA GLY A 132 -14.15 -8.73 0.14
C GLY A 132 -13.75 -7.52 -0.69
N ALA A 133 -12.49 -7.11 -0.68
CA ALA A 133 -12.01 -6.03 -1.54
C ALA A 133 -11.92 -6.47 -3.00
N LEU A 134 -12.30 -5.58 -3.91
CA LEU A 134 -12.11 -5.75 -5.35
C LEU A 134 -10.72 -5.23 -5.73
N ASN A 135 -9.88 -6.06 -6.33
CA ASN A 135 -8.60 -5.59 -6.85
C ASN A 135 -8.75 -5.03 -8.27
N ILE A 136 -8.38 -3.77 -8.41
CA ILE A 136 -8.18 -3.12 -9.71
C ILE A 136 -6.94 -2.23 -9.57
N PRO A 137 -5.77 -2.66 -10.03
CA PRO A 137 -4.58 -1.81 -10.07
C PRO A 137 -4.89 -0.46 -10.71
N VAL A 138 -4.31 0.60 -10.18
CA VAL A 138 -4.61 1.97 -10.64
C VAL A 138 -4.38 2.14 -12.14
N GLU A 139 -3.39 1.43 -12.69
CA GLU A 139 -3.05 1.42 -14.11
C GLU A 139 -4.21 0.88 -14.98
N ASP A 140 -4.95 -0.10 -14.48
CA ASP A 140 -6.05 -0.77 -15.17
C ASP A 140 -7.41 -0.11 -14.93
N LEU A 141 -7.52 0.77 -13.93
CA LEU A 141 -8.78 1.29 -13.45
C LEU A 141 -9.60 1.95 -14.58
N THR A 142 -8.94 2.73 -15.42
CA THR A 142 -9.61 3.44 -16.53
C THR A 142 -10.30 2.47 -17.50
N TYR A 143 -9.69 1.32 -17.77
CA TYR A 143 -10.22 0.32 -18.67
C TYR A 143 -11.37 -0.49 -18.04
N GLN A 144 -11.36 -0.63 -16.71
CA GLN A 144 -12.33 -1.44 -15.98
C GLN A 144 -13.55 -0.66 -15.46
N LEU A 145 -13.60 0.66 -15.64
CA LEU A 145 -14.70 1.52 -15.17
C LEU A 145 -16.10 1.04 -15.62
N LYS A 146 -16.20 0.45 -16.81
CA LYS A 146 -17.48 -0.08 -17.35
C LYS A 146 -18.07 -1.22 -16.52
N LYS A 147 -17.24 -1.90 -15.74
CA LYS A 147 -17.66 -2.99 -14.84
C LYS A 147 -18.16 -2.49 -13.49
N LEU A 148 -17.93 -1.21 -13.18
CA LEU A 148 -18.24 -0.60 -11.90
C LEU A 148 -19.64 0.02 -11.91
N SER A 149 -20.38 -0.17 -10.82
CA SER A 149 -21.71 0.42 -10.64
C SER A 149 -21.64 1.84 -10.10
N LYS A 150 -22.27 2.79 -10.77
CA LYS A 150 -22.37 4.18 -10.30
C LYS A 150 -23.25 4.38 -9.06
N ASN A 151 -24.05 3.37 -8.73
CA ASN A 151 -24.94 3.40 -7.56
C ASN A 151 -24.21 3.04 -6.25
N LYS A 152 -22.95 2.61 -6.33
CA LYS A 152 -22.12 2.24 -5.19
C LYS A 152 -21.17 3.39 -4.81
N GLU A 153 -20.71 3.35 -3.58
CA GLU A 153 -19.60 4.19 -3.10
C GLU A 153 -18.34 3.34 -3.04
N TYR A 154 -17.24 3.88 -3.55
CA TYR A 154 -15.95 3.20 -3.58
C TYR A 154 -15.04 3.77 -2.51
N VAL A 155 -14.43 2.92 -1.70
CA VAL A 155 -13.37 3.31 -0.78
C VAL A 155 -12.07 2.68 -1.27
N ALA A 156 -11.22 3.49 -1.89
CA ALA A 156 -9.94 3.04 -2.42
C ALA A 156 -8.87 3.02 -1.32
N TYR A 157 -8.10 1.96 -1.27
CA TYR A 157 -6.95 1.85 -0.38
C TYR A 157 -5.70 1.35 -1.12
N CYS A 158 -4.55 1.62 -0.53
CA CYS A 158 -3.28 1.11 -1.02
C CYS A 158 -2.28 0.85 0.13
N ARG A 159 -0.99 1.12 -0.06
CA ARG A 159 0.10 0.80 0.88
C ARG A 159 0.13 1.65 2.15
N GLY A 160 -0.55 2.80 2.17
CA GLY A 160 -0.57 3.68 3.35
C GLY A 160 -0.75 5.16 3.02
N PRO A 161 -0.57 6.04 3.99
CA PRO A 161 -0.96 7.45 3.91
C PRO A 161 -0.24 8.26 2.82
N PHE A 162 0.95 7.84 2.42
CA PHE A 162 1.76 8.51 1.38
C PHE A 162 1.67 7.85 0.01
N CYS A 163 0.92 6.75 -0.13
CA CYS A 163 0.78 6.08 -1.42
C CYS A 163 -0.12 6.90 -2.34
N VAL A 164 0.38 7.21 -3.52
CA VAL A 164 -0.33 8.02 -4.51
C VAL A 164 -1.43 7.27 -5.27
N PHE A 165 -1.36 5.95 -5.31
CA PHE A 165 -2.28 5.12 -6.11
C PHE A 165 -3.74 5.29 -5.70
N ALA A 166 -4.02 5.35 -4.39
CA ALA A 166 -5.38 5.56 -3.91
C ALA A 166 -5.89 6.97 -4.25
N ASP A 167 -5.04 7.99 -4.20
CA ASP A 167 -5.39 9.36 -4.59
C ASP A 167 -5.72 9.44 -6.08
N GLU A 168 -4.89 8.80 -6.91
CA GLU A 168 -5.08 8.75 -8.35
C GLU A 168 -6.36 8.00 -8.72
N ALA A 169 -6.61 6.85 -8.11
CA ALA A 169 -7.82 6.07 -8.32
C ALA A 169 -9.09 6.86 -7.95
N VAL A 170 -9.09 7.53 -6.79
CA VAL A 170 -10.22 8.38 -6.36
C VAL A 170 -10.46 9.51 -7.36
N ASN A 171 -9.40 10.17 -7.82
CA ASN A 171 -9.51 11.23 -8.82
C ASN A 171 -10.08 10.72 -10.15
N ILE A 172 -9.64 9.55 -10.63
CA ILE A 172 -10.18 8.93 -11.84
C ILE A 172 -11.66 8.64 -11.66
N LEU A 173 -12.05 8.02 -10.55
CA LEU A 173 -13.44 7.67 -10.24
C LEU A 173 -14.35 8.90 -10.18
N ILE A 174 -13.94 9.94 -9.44
CA ILE A 174 -14.72 11.19 -9.30
C ILE A 174 -14.89 11.87 -10.66
N LYS A 175 -13.83 12.00 -11.46
CA LYS A 175 -13.89 12.58 -12.80
C LYS A 175 -14.83 11.83 -13.75
N LYS A 176 -15.08 10.55 -13.50
CA LYS A 176 -16.00 9.70 -14.26
C LYS A 176 -17.41 9.59 -13.64
N GLY A 177 -17.68 10.39 -12.61
CA GLY A 177 -19.00 10.51 -11.97
C GLY A 177 -19.33 9.39 -11.00
N PHE A 178 -18.31 8.71 -10.43
CA PHE A 178 -18.48 7.78 -9.34
C PHE A 178 -18.35 8.48 -7.98
N ARG A 179 -19.01 7.95 -6.96
CA ARG A 179 -18.78 8.34 -5.57
C ARG A 179 -17.58 7.56 -5.05
N ALA A 180 -16.50 8.25 -4.74
CA ALA A 180 -15.27 7.61 -4.31
C ALA A 180 -14.60 8.41 -3.20
N LYS A 181 -14.04 7.69 -2.22
CA LYS A 181 -13.25 8.20 -1.12
C LYS A 181 -11.97 7.40 -0.98
N ARG A 182 -11.00 7.95 -0.28
CA ARG A 182 -9.77 7.26 0.06
C ARG A 182 -9.85 6.73 1.49
N LEU A 183 -9.29 5.54 1.74
CA LEU A 183 -8.96 5.11 3.10
C LEU A 183 -7.72 5.88 3.60
N ALA A 184 -7.79 6.43 4.80
CA ALA A 184 -6.70 7.22 5.39
C ALA A 184 -5.43 6.39 5.56
N GLU A 185 -5.62 5.19 6.03
CA GLU A 185 -4.63 4.16 6.27
C GLU A 185 -4.45 3.28 5.02
N GLY A 186 -3.52 2.32 5.09
CA GLY A 186 -3.33 1.32 4.04
C GLY A 186 -3.55 -0.10 4.53
N PHE A 187 -3.40 -1.07 3.62
CA PHE A 187 -3.48 -2.49 3.95
C PHE A 187 -2.51 -2.91 5.08
N PRO A 188 -1.24 -2.44 5.11
CA PRO A 188 -0.34 -2.77 6.20
C PRO A 188 -0.81 -2.30 7.58
N ASP A 189 -1.47 -1.14 7.63
CA ASP A 189 -2.02 -0.61 8.88
C ASP A 189 -3.23 -1.44 9.34
N TRP A 190 -4.02 -1.95 8.39
CA TRP A 190 -5.09 -2.92 8.62
C TRP A 190 -4.56 -4.21 9.25
N LYS A 191 -3.52 -4.78 8.64
CA LYS A 191 -2.86 -6.00 9.12
C LYS A 191 -2.23 -5.80 10.50
N LEU A 192 -1.59 -4.65 10.75
CA LEU A 192 -0.99 -4.32 12.05
C LEU A 192 -2.01 -4.27 13.19
N LYS A 193 -3.25 -3.86 12.91
CA LYS A 193 -4.36 -3.89 13.88
C LYS A 193 -4.91 -5.29 14.14
N GLY A 194 -4.34 -6.33 13.54
CA GLY A 194 -4.81 -7.72 13.69
C GLY A 194 -6.18 -7.97 13.06
N LEU A 195 -6.59 -7.14 12.10
CA LEU A 195 -7.85 -7.32 11.38
C LEU A 195 -7.76 -8.45 10.36
N PRO A 196 -8.88 -9.09 9.98
CA PRO A 196 -8.90 -10.21 9.04
C PRO A 196 -8.22 -9.89 7.71
N VAL A 197 -7.51 -10.86 7.17
CA VAL A 197 -6.80 -10.77 5.88
C VAL A 197 -7.18 -11.98 5.03
N GLU A 198 -7.45 -11.76 3.76
CA GLU A 198 -7.60 -12.80 2.75
C GLU A 198 -6.34 -12.87 1.88
N VAL A 199 -6.03 -14.07 1.39
CA VAL A 199 -4.93 -14.37 0.47
C VAL A 199 -5.55 -15.09 -0.72
N THR A 200 -5.14 -14.72 -1.93
CA THR A 200 -5.56 -15.44 -3.13
C THR A 200 -4.60 -16.61 -3.36
N GLU A 201 -5.15 -17.82 -3.48
CA GLU A 201 -4.39 -19.05 -3.80
C GLU A 201 -3.90 -19.08 -5.26
#